data_6a00cbb60fbd7001d2cd56adc2e80cf3
#
_entry.id   6a00cbb60fbd7001d2cd56adc2e80cf3
#
_cell.length_a   1.000
_cell.length_b   1.000
_cell.length_c   1.000
_cell.angle_alpha   90.00
_cell.angle_beta   90.00
_cell.angle_gamma   90.00
#
_symmetry.space_group_name_H-M   'P 1'
#
loop_
_entity.id
_entity.type
_entity.pdbx_description
1 polymer ?
#
loop_
_entity_poly.entity_id
_entity_poly.type
_entity_poly.pdbx_seq_one_letter_code
_entity_poly.pdbx_strand_id
1 'polypeptide(L)'
;MLGASPLSSFSEGIQLARLTSTPANEWKYQYSLPGDRIAGVRAVFNSGATGIQPIQYGWEILGDKLETSEETIYVDYQYSPNESVLPTYFVQLLKYAMAAEVAETVTDQITKADFFERKAFGTPGENRRGGYFRVAANIDGANNSVDAFQDYTLTAVRQ
;
A
#
# COMPACT_ATOMS: atom_id res chain seq x y z
N MET A 1 3.66 -2.91 -15.91
CA MET A 1 3.14 -3.84 -14.88
C MET A 1 3.65 -3.36 -13.54
N LEU A 2 2.81 -2.68 -12.79
CA LEU A 2 3.10 -2.36 -11.40
C LEU A 2 2.85 -3.65 -10.61
N GLY A 3 3.93 -4.33 -10.21
CA GLY A 3 3.84 -5.50 -9.38
C GLY A 3 3.13 -5.15 -8.07
N ALA A 4 2.20 -5.99 -7.63
CA ALA A 4 1.55 -5.85 -6.33
C ALA A 4 2.63 -5.67 -5.26
N SER A 5 2.48 -4.63 -4.45
CA SER A 5 3.34 -4.41 -3.31
C SER A 5 3.07 -5.52 -2.29
N PRO A 6 4.09 -6.11 -1.65
CA PRO A 6 3.89 -7.09 -0.58
C PRO A 6 3.13 -6.54 0.64
N LEU A 7 2.71 -5.29 0.58
CA LEU A 7 1.95 -4.58 1.61
C LEU A 7 0.47 -4.38 1.23
N SER A 8 -0.01 -5.01 0.17
CA SER A 8 -1.43 -4.87 -0.25
C SER A 8 -2.41 -5.49 0.76
N SER A 9 -1.96 -6.47 1.56
CA SER A 9 -2.76 -7.08 2.64
C SER A 9 -2.99 -6.16 3.85
N PHE A 10 -2.31 -5.02 3.93
CA PHE A 10 -2.45 -4.04 5.02
C PHE A 10 -3.20 -2.79 4.56
N SER A 11 -4.22 -2.94 3.75
CA SER A 11 -5.13 -1.85 3.38
C SER A 11 -6.42 -1.92 4.17
N GLU A 12 -6.91 -0.77 4.57
CA GLU A 12 -8.17 -0.61 5.32
C GLU A 12 -8.96 0.56 4.76
N GLY A 13 -10.29 0.37 4.70
CA GLY A 13 -11.25 1.42 4.33
C GLY A 13 -11.90 2.01 5.58
N ILE A 14 -11.67 3.27 5.86
CA ILE A 14 -12.27 3.96 7.00
C ILE A 14 -12.97 5.26 6.61
N GLN A 15 -13.98 5.62 7.39
CA GLN A 15 -14.58 6.96 7.35
C GLN A 15 -13.69 7.95 8.09
N LEU A 16 -13.37 9.07 7.45
CA LEU A 16 -12.57 10.11 8.08
C LEU A 16 -13.41 11.01 9.01
N ALA A 17 -12.79 11.41 10.11
CA ALA A 17 -13.35 12.41 11.00
C ALA A 17 -13.20 13.81 10.41
N ARG A 18 -14.31 14.54 10.27
CA ARG A 18 -14.31 15.93 9.83
C ARG A 18 -13.76 16.84 10.92
N LEU A 19 -12.86 17.73 10.55
CA LEU A 19 -12.34 18.76 11.44
C LEU A 19 -13.32 19.92 11.52
N THR A 20 -13.33 20.61 12.66
CA THR A 20 -14.16 21.81 12.88
C THR A 20 -13.57 23.04 12.21
N SER A 21 -12.26 23.03 11.87
CA SER A 21 -11.61 24.10 11.13
C SER A 21 -12.03 24.06 9.67
N THR A 22 -12.23 25.24 9.08
CA THR A 22 -12.45 25.40 7.64
C THR A 22 -11.11 25.56 6.92
N PRO A 23 -10.95 25.00 5.70
CA PRO A 23 -9.80 25.26 4.85
C PRO A 23 -9.64 26.75 4.54
N ALA A 24 -8.42 27.17 4.29
CA ALA A 24 -8.13 28.55 3.86
C ALA A 24 -8.17 28.71 2.32
N ASN A 25 -8.57 27.68 1.62
CA ASN A 25 -8.64 27.57 0.16
C ASN A 25 -10.10 27.38 -0.33
N GLU A 26 -10.27 26.89 -1.56
CA GLU A 26 -11.58 26.69 -2.22
C GLU A 26 -12.42 25.55 -1.61
N TRP A 27 -11.84 24.67 -0.77
CA TRP A 27 -12.54 23.51 -0.21
C TRP A 27 -13.42 23.90 0.98
N LYS A 28 -14.52 23.16 1.14
CA LYS A 28 -15.49 23.43 2.24
C LYS A 28 -15.11 22.73 3.54
N TYR A 29 -14.49 21.56 3.45
CA TYR A 29 -14.27 20.68 4.60
C TYR A 29 -12.86 20.14 4.64
N GLN A 30 -12.36 19.91 5.85
CA GLN A 30 -11.10 19.24 6.12
C GLN A 30 -11.34 17.97 6.94
N TYR A 31 -10.58 16.92 6.62
CA TYR A 31 -10.61 15.63 7.29
C TYR A 31 -9.22 15.27 7.78
N SER A 32 -9.13 14.72 9.00
CA SER A 32 -7.86 14.20 9.50
C SER A 32 -7.54 12.86 8.86
N LEU A 33 -6.36 12.71 8.29
CA LEU A 33 -5.87 11.42 7.80
C LEU A 33 -5.36 10.55 8.96
N PRO A 34 -5.46 9.21 8.87
CA PRO A 34 -4.92 8.30 9.88
C PRO A 34 -3.43 8.50 10.10
N GLY A 35 -3.01 8.52 11.37
CA GLY A 35 -1.60 8.70 11.73
C GLY A 35 -0.73 7.47 11.51
N ASP A 36 -1.34 6.30 11.40
CA ASP A 36 -0.69 5.00 11.16
C ASP A 36 -0.48 4.66 9.67
N ARG A 37 -0.82 5.60 8.77
CA ARG A 37 -0.61 5.39 7.33
C ARG A 37 0.87 5.31 6.98
N ILE A 38 1.22 4.34 6.13
CA ILE A 38 2.59 4.20 5.60
C ILE A 38 2.82 5.13 4.41
N ALA A 39 1.77 5.35 3.60
CA ALA A 39 1.83 6.12 2.37
C ALA A 39 0.60 7.03 2.23
N GLY A 40 0.42 7.65 1.07
CA GLY A 40 -0.82 8.35 0.73
C GLY A 40 -2.02 7.40 0.66
N VAL A 41 -3.21 7.98 0.57
CA VAL A 41 -4.44 7.21 0.37
C VAL A 41 -4.45 6.56 -1.02
N ARG A 42 -4.98 5.35 -1.12
CA ARG A 42 -5.11 4.61 -2.38
C ARG A 42 -6.35 5.03 -3.17
N ALA A 43 -7.43 5.24 -2.46
CA ALA A 43 -8.70 5.63 -3.03
C ALA A 43 -9.50 6.47 -2.04
N VAL A 44 -10.33 7.37 -2.58
CA VAL A 44 -11.21 8.24 -1.82
C VAL A 44 -12.64 8.01 -2.30
N PHE A 45 -13.58 7.87 -1.37
CA PHE A 45 -14.99 7.62 -1.65
C PHE A 45 -15.87 8.62 -0.88
N ASN A 46 -17.00 8.98 -1.44
CA ASN A 46 -17.99 9.83 -0.77
C ASN A 46 -19.10 9.06 -0.06
N SER A 47 -19.04 7.74 -0.10
CA SER A 47 -20.01 6.86 0.57
C SER A 47 -19.35 5.55 0.97
N GLY A 48 -19.83 4.94 2.07
CA GLY A 48 -19.43 3.62 2.54
C GLY A 48 -20.23 2.46 1.96
N ALA A 49 -21.07 2.69 0.96
CA ALA A 49 -21.87 1.63 0.34
C ALA A 49 -20.98 0.72 -0.54
N THR A 50 -21.36 -0.56 -0.65
CA THR A 50 -20.65 -1.54 -1.45
C THR A 50 -20.77 -1.25 -2.96
N GLY A 51 -19.67 -1.40 -3.71
CA GLY A 51 -19.68 -1.26 -5.17
C GLY A 51 -19.62 0.18 -5.69
N ILE A 52 -19.31 1.14 -4.83
CA ILE A 52 -19.15 2.54 -5.24
C ILE A 52 -17.78 2.74 -5.88
N GLN A 53 -17.74 3.52 -6.93
CA GLN A 53 -16.51 3.94 -7.60
C GLN A 53 -15.80 5.01 -6.78
N PRO A 54 -14.45 4.98 -6.71
CA PRO A 54 -13.69 6.03 -6.06
C PRO A 54 -13.84 7.37 -6.81
N ILE A 55 -13.92 8.45 -6.05
CA ILE A 55 -13.89 9.79 -6.62
C ILE A 55 -12.47 10.14 -7.08
N GLN A 56 -12.33 10.54 -8.33
CA GLN A 56 -11.03 10.85 -8.92
C GLN A 56 -10.66 12.34 -8.81
N TYR A 57 -11.63 13.20 -8.58
CA TYR A 57 -11.48 14.65 -8.56
C TYR A 57 -12.22 15.25 -7.37
N GLY A 58 -11.92 16.50 -7.04
CA GLY A 58 -12.63 17.24 -6.00
C GLY A 58 -12.11 16.98 -4.59
N TRP A 59 -10.87 16.57 -4.46
CA TRP A 59 -10.17 16.45 -3.19
C TRP A 59 -8.65 16.70 -3.34
N GLU A 60 -8.03 17.11 -2.26
CA GLU A 60 -6.59 17.36 -2.19
C GLU A 60 -6.05 16.95 -0.83
N ILE A 61 -4.79 16.52 -0.79
CA ILE A 61 -4.09 16.19 0.47
C ILE A 61 -3.05 17.25 0.73
N LEU A 62 -3.21 17.95 1.86
CA LEU A 62 -2.27 18.92 2.37
C LEU A 62 -1.73 18.47 3.73
N GLY A 63 -0.49 17.94 3.70
CA GLY A 63 0.17 17.38 4.88
C GLY A 63 -0.54 16.14 5.41
N ASP A 64 -1.19 16.25 6.56
CA ASP A 64 -1.93 15.17 7.25
C ASP A 64 -3.46 15.34 7.13
N LYS A 65 -3.92 16.23 6.26
CA LYS A 65 -5.33 16.52 6.05
C LYS A 65 -5.75 16.24 4.63
N LEU A 66 -6.98 15.78 4.48
CA LEU A 66 -7.67 15.70 3.21
C LEU A 66 -8.70 16.83 3.15
N GLU A 67 -8.68 17.61 2.11
CA GLU A 67 -9.59 18.73 1.87
C GLU A 67 -10.49 18.44 0.69
N THR A 68 -11.78 18.75 0.84
CA THR A 68 -12.79 18.48 -0.18
C THR A 68 -14.08 19.27 0.09
N SER A 69 -14.98 19.30 -0.89
CA SER A 69 -16.32 19.84 -0.72
C SER A 69 -17.39 18.79 -0.38
N GLU A 70 -16.99 17.50 -0.27
CA GLU A 70 -17.87 16.40 0.11
C GLU A 70 -18.09 16.37 1.63
N GLU A 71 -19.33 16.11 2.06
CA GLU A 71 -19.70 16.10 3.49
C GLU A 71 -19.23 14.86 4.24
N THR A 72 -19.04 13.76 3.52
CA THR A 72 -18.62 12.48 4.09
C THR A 72 -17.54 11.88 3.22
N ILE A 73 -16.43 11.46 3.81
CA ILE A 73 -15.29 10.89 3.10
C ILE A 73 -14.91 9.58 3.75
N TYR A 74 -14.72 8.58 2.90
CA TYR A 74 -14.10 7.30 3.20
C TYR A 74 -12.82 7.19 2.40
N VAL A 75 -11.78 6.66 3.02
CA VAL A 75 -10.49 6.44 2.35
C VAL A 75 -10.08 5.00 2.49
N ASP A 76 -9.49 4.48 1.42
CA ASP A 76 -8.72 3.25 1.45
C ASP A 76 -7.23 3.62 1.52
N TYR A 77 -6.55 3.13 2.55
CA TYR A 77 -5.15 3.45 2.80
C TYR A 77 -4.38 2.25 3.31
N GLN A 78 -3.06 2.30 3.20
CA GLN A 78 -2.17 1.31 3.77
C GLN A 78 -1.70 1.76 5.14
N TYR A 79 -1.93 0.92 6.14
CA TYR A 79 -1.53 1.19 7.52
C TYR A 79 -0.29 0.40 7.94
N SER A 80 0.41 0.87 8.95
CA SER A 80 1.52 0.16 9.59
C SER A 80 0.95 -0.88 10.56
N PRO A 81 1.00 -2.18 10.22
CA PRO A 81 0.46 -3.21 11.08
C PRO A 81 1.32 -3.40 12.32
N ASN A 82 0.70 -3.87 13.40
CA ASN A 82 1.44 -4.34 14.56
C ASN A 82 2.25 -5.61 14.18
N GLU A 83 3.43 -5.78 14.76
CA GLU A 83 4.31 -6.92 14.48
C GLU A 83 3.65 -8.27 14.72
N SER A 84 2.70 -8.35 15.66
CA SER A 84 1.96 -9.58 15.99
C SER A 84 1.01 -10.08 14.91
N VAL A 85 0.61 -9.22 13.97
CA VAL A 85 -0.31 -9.56 12.87
C VAL A 85 0.40 -9.76 11.53
N LEU A 86 1.74 -9.68 11.50
CA LEU A 86 2.51 -9.87 10.28
C LEU A 86 2.36 -11.31 9.75
N PRO A 87 2.05 -11.51 8.47
CA PRO A 87 2.00 -12.83 7.87
C PRO A 87 3.37 -13.54 7.92
N THR A 88 3.36 -14.85 8.10
CA THR A 88 4.58 -15.66 8.23
C THR A 88 5.54 -15.49 7.04
N TYR A 89 5.02 -15.40 5.82
CA TYR A 89 5.85 -15.18 4.63
C TYR A 89 6.58 -13.84 4.65
N PHE A 90 5.94 -12.80 5.18
CA PHE A 90 6.53 -11.48 5.33
C PHE A 90 7.58 -11.46 6.45
N VAL A 91 7.32 -12.15 7.57
CA VAL A 91 8.27 -12.31 8.68
C VAL A 91 9.56 -12.99 8.20
N GLN A 92 9.46 -14.00 7.33
CA GLN A 92 10.64 -14.67 6.76
C GLN A 92 11.46 -13.72 5.87
N LEU A 93 10.81 -12.94 5.03
CA LEU A 93 11.47 -11.91 4.22
C LEU A 93 12.20 -10.91 5.13
N LEU A 94 11.48 -10.35 6.11
CA LEU A 94 12.02 -9.36 7.05
C LEU A 94 13.23 -9.89 7.81
N LYS A 95 13.16 -11.14 8.29
CA LYS A 95 14.26 -11.81 9.00
C LYS A 95 15.56 -11.84 8.19
N TYR A 96 15.48 -12.21 6.91
CA TYR A 96 16.68 -12.26 6.07
C TYR A 96 17.15 -10.88 5.63
N ALA A 97 16.23 -9.93 5.38
CA ALA A 97 16.59 -8.55 5.09
C ALA A 97 17.32 -7.90 6.27
N MET A 98 16.80 -8.04 7.49
CA MET A 98 17.46 -7.54 8.70
C MET A 98 18.80 -8.25 8.97
N ALA A 99 18.88 -9.56 8.72
CA ALA A 99 20.13 -10.29 8.90
C ALA A 99 21.23 -9.79 7.94
N ALA A 100 20.88 -9.38 6.73
CA ALA A 100 21.82 -8.78 5.80
C ALA A 100 22.39 -7.46 6.33
N GLU A 101 21.52 -6.55 6.76
CA GLU A 101 21.91 -5.25 7.33
C GLU A 101 22.76 -5.39 8.59
N VAL A 102 22.36 -6.28 9.51
CA VAL A 102 23.09 -6.51 10.77
C VAL A 102 24.45 -7.18 10.51
N ALA A 103 24.53 -8.11 9.55
CA ALA A 103 25.78 -8.80 9.24
C ALA A 103 26.86 -7.83 8.72
N GLU A 104 26.48 -6.82 7.95
CA GLU A 104 27.40 -5.79 7.47
C GLU A 104 27.81 -4.84 8.59
N THR A 105 26.83 -4.28 9.31
CA THR A 105 27.06 -3.20 10.28
C THR A 105 27.69 -3.65 11.60
N VAL A 106 27.35 -4.85 12.07
CA VAL A 106 27.78 -5.33 13.42
C VAL A 106 28.94 -6.30 13.34
N THR A 107 29.01 -7.15 12.33
CA THR A 107 30.00 -8.24 12.28
C THR A 107 31.09 -8.04 11.25
N ASP A 108 31.01 -6.99 10.42
CA ASP A 108 31.93 -6.71 9.29
C ASP A 108 32.11 -7.93 8.34
N GLN A 109 31.08 -8.78 8.26
CA GLN A 109 31.11 -10.01 7.46
C GLN A 109 30.34 -9.83 6.15
N ILE A 110 30.94 -9.13 5.19
CA ILE A 110 30.35 -8.81 3.88
C ILE A 110 29.85 -10.06 3.15
N THR A 111 30.56 -11.19 3.23
CA THR A 111 30.14 -12.43 2.58
C THR A 111 28.82 -12.98 3.14
N LYS A 112 28.60 -12.85 4.47
CA LYS A 112 27.35 -13.24 5.09
C LYS A 112 26.22 -12.27 4.79
N ALA A 113 26.53 -10.96 4.75
CA ALA A 113 25.57 -9.95 4.33
C ALA A 113 25.05 -10.23 2.91
N ASP A 114 25.96 -10.43 1.95
CA ASP A 114 25.62 -10.78 0.57
C ASP A 114 24.79 -12.08 0.46
N PHE A 115 25.12 -13.09 1.26
CA PHE A 115 24.36 -14.35 1.32
C PHE A 115 22.91 -14.12 1.81
N PHE A 116 22.71 -13.32 2.87
CA PHE A 116 21.39 -13.03 3.39
C PHE A 116 20.61 -12.10 2.49
N GLU A 117 21.27 -11.12 1.86
CA GLU A 117 20.66 -10.24 0.87
C GLU A 117 20.13 -11.02 -0.34
N ARG A 118 20.93 -11.97 -0.88
CA ARG A 118 20.48 -12.85 -1.97
C ARG A 118 19.32 -13.75 -1.56
N LYS A 119 19.28 -14.21 -0.32
CA LYS A 119 18.11 -14.95 0.19
C LYS A 119 16.87 -14.07 0.29
N ALA A 120 17.01 -12.85 0.78
CA ALA A 120 15.89 -11.93 0.91
C ALA A 120 15.36 -11.45 -0.46
N PHE A 121 16.25 -10.94 -1.31
CA PHE A 121 15.89 -10.20 -2.50
C PHE A 121 16.31 -10.85 -3.84
N GLY A 122 17.02 -11.98 -3.77
CA GLY A 122 17.55 -12.67 -4.95
C GLY A 122 18.87 -12.10 -5.44
N THR A 123 19.24 -12.50 -6.65
CA THR A 123 20.49 -12.08 -7.29
C THR A 123 20.39 -10.65 -7.84
N PRO A 124 21.54 -9.97 -8.06
CA PRO A 124 21.56 -8.63 -8.68
C PRO A 124 20.82 -8.54 -10.01
N GLY A 125 20.84 -9.61 -10.82
CA GLY A 125 20.11 -9.68 -12.11
C GLY A 125 18.59 -9.70 -11.97
N GLU A 126 18.05 -9.97 -10.77
CA GLU A 126 16.61 -9.95 -10.48
C GLU A 126 16.13 -8.59 -9.95
N ASN A 127 16.99 -7.57 -9.93
CA ASN A 127 16.65 -6.21 -9.47
C ASN A 127 15.99 -6.17 -8.09
N ARG A 128 16.48 -6.98 -7.12
CA ARG A 128 15.93 -7.13 -5.77
C ARG A 128 14.47 -7.65 -5.73
N ARG A 129 14.02 -8.34 -6.78
CA ARG A 129 12.66 -8.90 -6.88
C ARG A 129 12.65 -10.43 -6.84
N GLY A 130 13.76 -11.05 -6.45
CA GLY A 130 13.92 -12.50 -6.31
C GLY A 130 13.78 -12.97 -4.86
N GLY A 131 14.28 -14.15 -4.56
CA GLY A 131 14.35 -14.72 -3.23
C GLY A 131 13.01 -14.78 -2.50
N TYR A 132 13.03 -14.55 -1.19
CA TYR A 132 11.81 -14.51 -0.36
C TYR A 132 10.88 -13.34 -0.72
N PHE A 133 11.41 -12.24 -1.29
CA PHE A 133 10.59 -11.15 -1.79
C PHE A 133 9.61 -11.62 -2.87
N ARG A 134 10.08 -12.41 -3.84
CA ARG A 134 9.22 -12.98 -4.88
C ARG A 134 8.14 -13.89 -4.30
N VAL A 135 8.52 -14.75 -3.33
CA VAL A 135 7.56 -15.64 -2.65
C VAL A 135 6.50 -14.83 -1.93
N ALA A 136 6.89 -13.82 -1.17
CA ALA A 136 5.98 -12.95 -0.45
C ALA A 136 5.03 -12.20 -1.41
N ALA A 137 5.56 -11.62 -2.49
CA ALA A 137 4.77 -10.92 -3.49
C ALA A 137 3.78 -11.84 -4.23
N ASN A 138 4.16 -13.09 -4.50
CA ASN A 138 3.27 -14.06 -5.14
C ASN A 138 2.13 -14.48 -4.22
N ILE A 139 2.40 -14.73 -2.93
CA ILE A 139 1.37 -15.09 -1.95
C ILE A 139 0.41 -13.90 -1.74
N ASP A 140 0.94 -12.71 -1.59
CA ASP A 140 0.14 -11.49 -1.42
C ASP A 140 -0.73 -11.22 -2.66
N GLY A 141 -0.15 -11.35 -3.86
CA GLY A 141 -0.88 -11.22 -5.12
C GLY A 141 -1.95 -12.30 -5.34
N ALA A 142 -1.73 -13.53 -4.86
CA ALA A 142 -2.73 -14.60 -4.95
C ALA A 142 -3.94 -14.36 -4.04
N ASN A 143 -3.77 -13.62 -2.95
CA ASN A 143 -4.85 -13.24 -2.04
C ASN A 143 -5.69 -12.04 -2.54
N ASN A 144 -5.20 -11.31 -3.52
CA ASN A 144 -5.96 -10.29 -4.22
C ASN A 144 -6.64 -10.90 -5.44
N SER A 145 -7.98 -11.03 -5.39
CA SER A 145 -8.73 -11.31 -6.60
C SER A 145 -8.55 -10.13 -7.54
N VAL A 146 -7.84 -10.34 -8.64
CA VAL A 146 -7.88 -9.39 -9.75
C VAL A 146 -9.32 -9.43 -10.25
N ASP A 147 -10.06 -8.32 -10.12
CA ASP A 147 -11.33 -8.16 -10.82
C ASP A 147 -11.10 -8.52 -12.28
N ALA A 148 -11.79 -9.57 -12.73
CA ALA A 148 -11.70 -10.04 -14.08
C ALA A 148 -11.89 -8.83 -15.01
N PHE A 149 -10.96 -8.66 -15.91
CA PHE A 149 -10.90 -7.62 -16.94
C PHE A 149 -12.25 -6.95 -17.18
N GLN A 150 -12.38 -5.71 -16.78
CA GLN A 150 -13.49 -4.88 -17.28
C GLN A 150 -13.39 -4.90 -18.80
N ASP A 151 -14.42 -5.45 -19.41
CA ASP A 151 -14.57 -5.52 -20.87
C ASP A 151 -14.26 -4.12 -21.44
N TYR A 152 -13.21 -4.04 -22.22
CA TYR A 152 -12.85 -2.77 -22.84
C TYR A 152 -13.99 -2.37 -23.75
N THR A 153 -14.61 -1.24 -23.47
CA THR A 153 -15.70 -0.63 -24.26
C THR A 153 -15.38 -0.53 -25.76
N LEU A 154 -14.12 -0.62 -26.15
CA LEU A 154 -13.66 -0.65 -27.54
C LEU A 154 -13.99 -1.97 -28.28
N THR A 155 -14.24 -3.07 -27.56
CA THR A 155 -14.69 -4.32 -28.16
C THR A 155 -16.21 -4.37 -28.34
N ALA A 156 -16.97 -3.65 -27.51
CA ALA A 156 -18.42 -3.58 -27.60
C ALA A 156 -18.93 -2.69 -28.76
N VAL A 157 -18.12 -1.82 -29.32
CA VAL A 157 -18.49 -0.93 -30.45
C VAL A 157 -18.43 -1.64 -31.82
N ARG A 158 -18.00 -2.90 -31.88
CA ARG A 158 -17.76 -3.65 -33.11
C ARG A 158 -18.84 -4.71 -33.41
N GLN A 159 -19.99 -4.67 -32.73
CA GLN A 159 -21.17 -5.51 -33.02
C GLN A 159 -22.30 -4.66 -33.58
#